data_846e1ae39fa3f23705384bbfe83d8963
#
_entry.id   846e1ae39fa3f23705384bbfe83d8963
#
_cell.length_a   1.000
_cell.length_b   1.000
_cell.length_c   1.000
_cell.angle_alpha   90.00
_cell.angle_beta   90.00
_cell.angle_gamma   90.00
#
_symmetry.space_group_name_H-M   'P 1'
#
loop_
_entity.id
_entity.type
_entity.pdbx_description
1 polymer ?
#
loop_
_entity_poly.entity_id
_entity_poly.type
_entity_poly.pdbx_seq_one_letter_code
_entity_poly.pdbx_strand_id
1 'polypeptide(L)'
;MLRPEIMIENIMEGPLWEARNWAASEGEGSIHDDTTAEKLGFRGGTVPGDVHMNQFPPMLLKLFGDKWFETGHLSLNFKNATTDREKVKVVVDIPKPDAEQTSVRMEREDGMLVCTGTAGVGRHERSALQTQDLRSCEPKELRILNKLYPGMSLGQYEVFVSADKQIQRFDAGLISDPLECYKDSSLFGGILPAPCTVIEYLWGYPIQAIAPYIEESVGLFGAIEIAFQNGPFFLNQNYQLQSEVICVGQSPQTEYVWYKTIALDASERKIASMIMQGRTMKVSSKAYQ
;
A
#
# COMPACT_ATOMS: atom_id res chain seq x y z
N MET A 1 19.77 4.05 15.53
CA MET A 1 19.54 5.37 16.17
C MET A 1 18.44 6.05 15.37
N LEU A 2 17.23 6.19 15.92
CA LEU A 2 16.10 6.85 15.23
C LEU A 2 16.49 8.31 14.95
N ARG A 3 16.20 8.79 13.72
CA ARG A 3 16.47 10.18 13.33
C ARG A 3 15.58 11.13 14.12
N PRO A 4 16.02 12.37 14.41
CA PRO A 4 15.24 13.33 15.19
C PRO A 4 13.95 13.71 14.42
N GLU A 5 12.85 13.77 15.14
CA GLU A 5 11.56 14.24 14.69
C GLU A 5 11.28 15.64 15.25
N ILE A 6 10.51 16.41 14.51
CA ILE A 6 10.10 17.75 14.90
C ILE A 6 8.63 17.68 15.35
N MET A 7 8.36 18.10 16.59
CA MET A 7 6.99 18.31 17.07
C MET A 7 6.65 19.79 16.93
N ILE A 8 5.64 20.06 16.12
CA ILE A 8 5.01 21.38 15.99
C ILE A 8 3.61 21.24 16.61
N GLU A 9 3.01 22.31 17.12
CA GLU A 9 1.68 22.26 17.72
C GLU A 9 0.71 21.38 16.89
N ASN A 10 0.25 20.27 17.51
CA ASN A 10 -0.68 19.28 16.96
C ASN A 10 -0.23 18.42 15.77
N ILE A 11 1.01 18.50 15.32
CA ILE A 11 1.56 17.61 14.29
C ILE A 11 2.91 17.03 14.71
N MET A 12 3.20 15.83 14.19
CA MET A 12 4.51 15.19 14.29
C MET A 12 5.03 14.97 12.86
N GLU A 13 6.22 15.48 12.58
CA GLU A 13 6.90 15.31 11.30
C GLU A 13 8.05 14.32 11.40
N GLY A 14 8.10 13.37 10.48
CA GLY A 14 9.22 12.45 10.33
C GLY A 14 10.41 13.12 9.63
N PRO A 15 11.57 12.45 9.65
CA PRO A 15 12.75 12.93 8.94
C PRO A 15 12.54 12.90 7.42
N LEU A 16 13.24 13.76 6.71
CA LEU A 16 13.36 13.65 5.25
C LEU A 16 14.10 12.36 4.88
N TRP A 17 13.56 11.64 3.92
CA TRP A 17 14.13 10.40 3.41
C TRP A 17 14.10 10.38 1.88
N GLU A 18 15.15 9.81 1.29
CA GLU A 18 15.25 9.62 -0.17
C GLU A 18 14.55 8.32 -0.57
N ALA A 19 13.39 8.46 -1.19
CA ALA A 19 12.64 7.31 -1.70
C ALA A 19 13.37 6.66 -2.88
N ARG A 20 13.39 5.32 -2.94
CA ARG A 20 14.11 4.55 -3.95
C ARG A 20 13.16 3.86 -4.91
N ASN A 21 13.37 4.10 -6.19
CA ASN A 21 12.68 3.37 -7.26
C ASN A 21 13.40 2.04 -7.56
N TRP A 22 13.12 1.01 -6.75
CA TRP A 22 13.72 -0.32 -6.94
C TRP A 22 13.15 -1.06 -8.16
N ALA A 23 11.95 -0.68 -8.61
CA ALA A 23 11.25 -1.32 -9.72
C ALA A 23 11.69 -0.77 -11.11
N ALA A 24 12.63 0.17 -11.16
CA ALA A 24 13.16 0.71 -12.42
C ALA A 24 13.74 -0.39 -13.34
N SER A 25 14.19 -1.51 -12.78
CA SER A 25 14.73 -2.64 -13.54
C SER A 25 13.67 -3.63 -14.04
N GLU A 26 12.39 -3.44 -13.71
CA GLU A 26 11.30 -4.32 -14.19
C GLU A 26 11.03 -4.16 -15.69
N GLY A 27 11.64 -3.15 -16.35
CA GLY A 27 11.69 -3.04 -17.79
C GLY A 27 10.63 -2.14 -18.42
N GLU A 28 10.65 -2.08 -19.75
CA GLU A 28 9.71 -1.30 -20.55
C GLU A 28 8.25 -1.75 -20.32
N GLY A 29 7.35 -0.79 -20.30
CA GLY A 29 5.91 -1.03 -20.07
C GLY A 29 5.43 -0.80 -18.63
N SER A 30 6.34 -0.44 -17.71
CA SER A 30 6.02 -0.07 -16.32
C SER A 30 6.17 1.44 -16.11
N ILE A 31 5.34 2.06 -15.25
CA ILE A 31 5.54 3.46 -14.81
C ILE A 31 6.82 3.62 -13.98
N HIS A 32 7.47 2.54 -13.61
CA HIS A 32 8.74 2.56 -12.88
C HIS A 32 9.95 2.74 -13.82
N ASP A 33 9.77 2.49 -15.13
CA ASP A 33 10.74 2.80 -16.17
C ASP A 33 10.64 4.26 -16.63
N ASP A 34 11.76 4.97 -16.72
CA ASP A 34 11.79 6.39 -17.07
C ASP A 34 11.12 6.67 -18.43
N THR A 35 11.45 5.90 -19.45
CA THR A 35 10.95 6.10 -20.82
C THR A 35 9.42 5.93 -20.89
N THR A 36 8.90 4.90 -20.22
CA THR A 36 7.46 4.64 -20.16
C THR A 36 6.74 5.72 -19.35
N ALA A 37 7.29 6.08 -18.19
CA ALA A 37 6.72 7.10 -17.32
C ALA A 37 6.61 8.47 -18.01
N GLU A 38 7.68 8.92 -18.68
CA GLU A 38 7.71 10.19 -19.42
C GLU A 38 6.68 10.22 -20.56
N LYS A 39 6.54 9.12 -21.33
CA LYS A 39 5.51 8.99 -22.38
C LYS A 39 4.09 9.12 -21.82
N LEU A 40 3.88 8.76 -20.55
CA LEU A 40 2.59 8.85 -19.87
C LEU A 40 2.39 10.17 -19.10
N GLY A 41 3.34 11.11 -19.19
CA GLY A 41 3.27 12.44 -18.58
C GLY A 41 3.77 12.50 -17.13
N PHE A 42 4.47 11.49 -16.66
CA PHE A 42 5.21 11.54 -15.39
C PHE A 42 6.57 12.21 -15.59
N ARG A 43 7.22 12.62 -14.50
CA ARG A 43 8.53 13.32 -14.51
C ARG A 43 9.73 12.37 -14.68
N GLY A 44 9.49 11.08 -14.68
CA GLY A 44 10.43 9.97 -14.73
C GLY A 44 9.85 8.75 -14.05
N GLY A 45 10.60 7.66 -13.98
CA GLY A 45 10.20 6.41 -13.36
C GLY A 45 9.78 6.62 -11.91
N THR A 46 8.59 6.16 -11.58
CA THR A 46 7.95 6.46 -10.30
C THR A 46 8.39 5.50 -9.19
N VAL A 47 8.51 5.99 -7.97
CA VAL A 47 8.72 5.15 -6.78
C VAL A 47 7.43 4.39 -6.47
N PRO A 48 7.51 3.07 -6.24
CA PRO A 48 6.34 2.27 -5.83
C PRO A 48 5.69 2.75 -4.53
N GLY A 49 4.36 2.76 -4.49
CA GLY A 49 3.62 3.27 -3.34
C GLY A 49 3.85 2.49 -2.04
N ASP A 50 4.12 1.19 -2.13
CA ASP A 50 4.42 0.34 -0.98
C ASP A 50 5.72 0.74 -0.28
N VAL A 51 6.71 1.26 -1.01
CA VAL A 51 7.96 1.81 -0.46
C VAL A 51 7.66 3.00 0.45
N HIS A 52 6.77 3.89 0.03
CA HIS A 52 6.36 5.04 0.84
C HIS A 52 5.66 4.62 2.14
N MET A 53 4.89 3.54 2.12
CA MET A 53 4.19 3.06 3.31
C MET A 53 5.14 2.63 4.44
N ASN A 54 6.36 2.24 4.13
CA ASN A 54 7.36 1.83 5.14
C ASN A 54 7.80 2.96 6.09
N GLN A 55 7.52 4.21 5.73
CA GLN A 55 7.97 5.35 6.54
C GLN A 55 6.99 5.74 7.65
N PHE A 56 5.76 5.21 7.64
CA PHE A 56 4.73 5.55 8.62
C PHE A 56 4.88 4.83 9.97
N PRO A 57 5.22 3.52 10.04
CA PRO A 57 5.21 2.77 11.28
C PRO A 57 6.02 3.37 12.44
N PRO A 58 7.22 3.96 12.25
CA PRO A 58 7.95 4.55 13.37
C PRO A 58 7.16 5.62 14.13
N MET A 59 6.36 6.44 13.40
CA MET A 59 5.52 7.47 14.01
C MET A 59 4.22 6.90 14.57
N LEU A 60 3.64 5.90 13.91
CA LEU A 60 2.42 5.24 14.38
C LEU A 60 2.65 4.48 15.69
N LEU A 61 3.83 3.86 15.85
CA LEU A 61 4.22 3.21 17.11
C LEU A 61 4.35 4.20 18.26
N LYS A 62 4.81 5.43 18.01
CA LYS A 62 4.87 6.48 19.04
C LYS A 62 3.49 6.94 19.49
N LEU A 63 2.52 6.96 18.59
CA LEU A 63 1.15 7.39 18.88
C LEU A 63 0.29 6.28 19.47
N PHE A 64 0.43 5.06 18.99
CA PHE A 64 -0.47 3.96 19.30
C PHE A 64 0.19 2.78 19.99
N GLY A 65 1.53 2.81 20.14
CA GLY A 65 2.30 1.71 20.71
C GLY A 65 2.19 0.42 19.92
N ASP A 66 2.47 -0.69 20.59
CA ASP A 66 2.50 -2.03 20.00
C ASP A 66 1.14 -2.49 19.47
N LYS A 67 0.04 -1.89 19.93
CA LYS A 67 -1.31 -2.15 19.42
C LYS A 67 -1.42 -1.92 17.91
N TRP A 68 -0.55 -1.09 17.33
CA TRP A 68 -0.55 -0.87 15.90
C TRP A 68 -0.28 -2.16 15.11
N PHE A 69 0.55 -3.05 15.60
CA PHE A 69 0.78 -4.35 14.95
C PHE A 69 -0.33 -5.37 15.20
N GLU A 70 -1.16 -5.18 16.23
CA GLU A 70 -2.23 -6.10 16.58
C GLU A 70 -3.56 -5.76 15.90
N THR A 71 -3.89 -4.47 15.86
CA THR A 71 -5.18 -3.95 15.39
C THR A 71 -5.04 -2.66 14.59
N GLY A 72 -3.82 -2.35 14.13
CA GLY A 72 -3.55 -1.12 13.41
C GLY A 72 -4.00 -1.13 11.97
N HIS A 73 -4.20 0.06 11.41
CA HIS A 73 -4.44 0.26 9.99
C HIS A 73 -3.68 1.48 9.47
N LEU A 74 -3.33 1.42 8.19
CA LEU A 74 -2.78 2.53 7.41
C LEU A 74 -3.47 2.57 6.06
N SER A 75 -4.20 3.66 5.80
CA SER A 75 -5.11 3.83 4.67
C SER A 75 -4.71 5.08 3.89
N LEU A 76 -4.20 4.93 2.66
CA LEU A 76 -3.60 6.01 1.88
C LEU A 76 -4.19 6.13 0.48
N ASN A 77 -4.46 7.37 0.07
CA ASN A 77 -4.72 7.78 -1.31
C ASN A 77 -3.48 8.48 -1.88
N PHE A 78 -2.91 7.96 -2.95
CA PHE A 78 -1.78 8.58 -3.64
C PHE A 78 -2.25 9.73 -4.54
N LYS A 79 -1.53 10.85 -4.51
CA LYS A 79 -1.88 12.09 -5.22
C LYS A 79 -0.87 12.44 -6.30
N ASN A 80 0.41 12.46 -5.95
CA ASN A 80 1.48 12.78 -6.88
C ASN A 80 2.60 11.74 -6.76
N ALA A 81 3.05 11.24 -7.90
CA ALA A 81 4.18 10.32 -7.95
C ALA A 81 5.50 11.04 -7.61
N THR A 82 6.39 10.29 -6.99
CA THR A 82 7.77 10.70 -6.74
C THR A 82 8.69 9.92 -7.69
N THR A 83 9.85 10.49 -8.00
CA THR A 83 10.91 9.84 -8.76
C THR A 83 12.02 9.35 -7.83
N ASP A 84 12.96 8.56 -8.35
CA ASP A 84 14.06 8.01 -7.56
C ASP A 84 14.80 9.12 -6.81
N ARG A 85 15.09 8.88 -5.52
CA ARG A 85 15.80 9.79 -4.59
C ARG A 85 15.12 11.13 -4.31
N GLU A 86 13.89 11.35 -4.73
CA GLU A 86 13.14 12.50 -4.23
C GLU A 86 12.96 12.39 -2.72
N LYS A 87 13.25 13.48 -2.02
CA LYS A 87 13.11 13.53 -0.58
C LYS A 87 11.66 13.74 -0.18
N VAL A 88 11.20 12.88 0.71
CA VAL A 88 9.85 12.90 1.26
C VAL A 88 9.88 12.82 2.78
N LYS A 89 8.84 13.29 3.43
CA LYS A 89 8.62 13.14 4.88
C LYS A 89 7.18 12.74 5.16
N VAL A 90 6.98 11.98 6.21
CA VAL A 90 5.66 11.68 6.77
C VAL A 90 5.27 12.77 7.75
N VAL A 91 4.02 13.17 7.73
CA VAL A 91 3.41 14.10 8.69
C VAL A 91 2.16 13.43 9.24
N VAL A 92 2.04 13.43 10.56
CA VAL A 92 0.94 12.81 11.29
C VAL A 92 0.33 13.84 12.24
N ASP A 93 -0.99 13.98 12.21
CA ASP A 93 -1.68 14.81 13.18
C ASP A 93 -1.64 14.11 14.54
N ILE A 94 -1.31 14.83 15.61
CA ILE A 94 -1.32 14.26 16.96
C ILE A 94 -2.79 14.06 17.37
N PRO A 95 -3.23 12.80 17.60
CA PRO A 95 -4.63 12.53 17.92
C PRO A 95 -4.99 13.10 19.29
N LYS A 96 -6.27 13.41 19.48
CA LYS A 96 -6.80 13.72 20.82
C LYS A 96 -6.62 12.51 21.73
N PRO A 97 -6.53 12.71 23.07
CA PRO A 97 -6.56 11.59 24.01
C PRO A 97 -7.73 10.64 23.69
N ASP A 98 -7.46 9.33 23.73
CA ASP A 98 -8.41 8.25 23.43
C ASP A 98 -8.91 8.17 21.98
N ALA A 99 -8.40 8.95 21.05
CA ALA A 99 -8.69 8.80 19.64
C ALA A 99 -7.98 7.58 19.06
N GLU A 100 -8.76 6.69 18.44
CA GLU A 100 -8.27 5.47 17.80
C GLU A 100 -7.68 5.71 16.39
N GLN A 101 -7.86 6.90 15.83
CA GLN A 101 -7.46 7.23 14.46
C GLN A 101 -6.99 8.68 14.34
N THR A 102 -6.07 8.90 13.42
CA THR A 102 -5.57 10.23 13.07
C THR A 102 -5.38 10.40 11.56
N SER A 103 -5.28 11.65 11.11
CA SER A 103 -4.91 11.97 9.73
C SER A 103 -3.41 11.81 9.53
N VAL A 104 -3.05 11.30 8.36
CA VAL A 104 -1.65 11.14 7.95
C VAL A 104 -1.47 11.62 6.52
N ARG A 105 -0.27 12.12 6.22
CA ARG A 105 0.11 12.48 4.86
C ARG A 105 1.62 12.31 4.66
N MET A 106 2.01 12.28 3.41
CA MET A 106 3.41 12.36 3.00
C MET A 106 3.58 13.54 2.07
N GLU A 107 4.64 14.29 2.27
CA GLU A 107 5.00 15.46 1.49
C GLU A 107 6.43 15.32 0.95
N ARG A 108 6.67 15.84 -0.25
CA ARG A 108 8.02 16.07 -0.76
C ARG A 108 8.67 17.25 -0.01
N GLU A 109 9.99 17.39 -0.15
CA GLU A 109 10.76 18.50 0.44
C GLU A 109 10.24 19.88 0.00
N ASP A 110 9.67 19.99 -1.22
CA ASP A 110 9.06 21.22 -1.74
C ASP A 110 7.60 21.46 -1.29
N GLY A 111 7.07 20.62 -0.40
CA GLY A 111 5.71 20.71 0.11
C GLY A 111 4.64 20.04 -0.78
N MET A 112 5.01 19.45 -1.93
CA MET A 112 4.08 18.75 -2.78
C MET A 112 3.55 17.48 -2.08
N LEU A 113 2.25 17.36 -2.04
CA LEU A 113 1.57 16.23 -1.40
C LEU A 113 1.74 14.94 -2.21
N VAL A 114 2.33 13.91 -1.61
CA VAL A 114 2.52 12.57 -2.21
C VAL A 114 1.30 11.69 -1.97
N CYS A 115 0.87 11.58 -0.73
CA CYS A 115 -0.33 10.86 -0.35
C CYS A 115 -1.00 11.46 0.89
N THR A 116 -2.29 11.13 1.07
CA THR A 116 -3.08 11.49 2.25
C THR A 116 -3.91 10.30 2.70
N GLY A 117 -4.27 10.28 3.97
CA GLY A 117 -5.18 9.26 4.48
C GLY A 117 -5.31 9.28 5.98
N THR A 118 -5.55 8.11 6.54
CA THR A 118 -5.70 7.90 7.97
C THR A 118 -4.88 6.70 8.44
N ALA A 119 -4.46 6.75 9.70
CA ALA A 119 -3.88 5.62 10.40
C ALA A 119 -4.46 5.54 11.81
N GLY A 120 -4.50 4.35 12.39
CA GLY A 120 -5.06 4.19 13.72
C GLY A 120 -4.98 2.75 14.21
N VAL A 121 -5.68 2.48 15.32
CA VAL A 121 -5.83 1.17 15.94
C VAL A 121 -7.30 0.87 16.18
N GLY A 122 -7.67 -0.42 16.32
CA GLY A 122 -9.04 -0.83 16.61
C GLY A 122 -9.94 -0.84 15.37
N ARG A 123 -10.91 0.04 15.31
CA ARG A 123 -11.96 0.02 14.28
C ARG A 123 -11.49 0.63 12.97
N HIS A 124 -11.02 -0.19 12.05
CA HIS A 124 -10.58 0.25 10.71
C HIS A 124 -11.73 0.61 9.75
N GLU A 125 -12.99 0.26 10.06
CA GLU A 125 -14.17 0.60 9.25
C GLU A 125 -14.38 2.12 9.08
N ARG A 126 -13.67 2.93 9.87
CA ARG A 126 -13.68 4.39 9.78
C ARG A 126 -12.50 4.97 9.01
N SER A 127 -11.63 4.12 8.48
CA SER A 127 -10.46 4.56 7.71
C SER A 127 -10.85 5.34 6.46
N ALA A 128 -9.89 6.05 5.89
CA ALA A 128 -10.11 6.86 4.70
C ALA A 128 -10.66 6.06 3.51
N LEU A 129 -10.20 4.81 3.30
CA LEU A 129 -10.65 4.00 2.17
C LEU A 129 -11.94 3.23 2.47
N GLN A 130 -12.21 2.86 3.72
CA GLN A 130 -13.45 2.17 4.10
C GLN A 130 -14.67 3.10 4.03
N THR A 131 -14.46 4.40 4.28
CA THR A 131 -15.53 5.41 4.26
C THR A 131 -15.63 6.14 2.92
N GLN A 132 -14.72 5.85 1.98
CA GLN A 132 -14.72 6.47 0.67
C GLN A 132 -15.89 5.98 -0.17
N ASP A 133 -16.65 6.92 -0.77
CA ASP A 133 -17.65 6.58 -1.78
C ASP A 133 -16.95 6.08 -3.06
N LEU A 134 -17.10 4.79 -3.35
CA LEU A 134 -16.52 4.16 -4.52
C LEU A 134 -17.42 4.41 -5.73
N ARG A 135 -16.98 5.29 -6.62
CA ARG A 135 -17.66 5.52 -7.89
C ARG A 135 -17.53 4.27 -8.77
N SER A 136 -18.64 3.61 -9.03
CA SER A 136 -18.70 2.43 -9.90
C SER A 136 -19.31 2.78 -11.26
N CYS A 137 -19.03 1.93 -12.24
CA CYS A 137 -19.76 1.88 -13.52
C CYS A 137 -20.02 0.43 -13.93
N GLU A 138 -20.89 0.23 -14.89
CA GLU A 138 -21.12 -1.11 -15.45
C GLU A 138 -19.86 -1.61 -16.19
N PRO A 139 -19.46 -2.88 -16.02
CA PRO A 139 -18.28 -3.43 -16.72
C PRO A 139 -18.27 -3.20 -18.22
N LYS A 140 -19.45 -3.24 -18.87
CA LYS A 140 -19.61 -2.98 -20.32
C LYS A 140 -19.24 -1.56 -20.77
N GLU A 141 -19.12 -0.61 -19.84
CA GLU A 141 -18.69 0.77 -20.12
C GLU A 141 -17.16 0.90 -20.13
N LEU A 142 -16.45 -0.14 -19.69
CA LEU A 142 -14.99 -0.22 -19.66
C LEU A 142 -14.48 -0.91 -20.93
N ARG A 143 -13.22 -0.66 -21.28
CA ARG A 143 -12.55 -1.28 -22.42
C ARG A 143 -11.35 -2.14 -22.01
N ILE A 144 -10.65 -1.73 -20.95
CA ILE A 144 -9.48 -2.43 -20.42
C ILE A 144 -9.92 -3.46 -19.37
N LEU A 145 -10.83 -3.08 -18.47
CA LEU A 145 -11.29 -3.88 -17.33
C LEU A 145 -12.69 -4.47 -17.50
N ASN A 146 -13.19 -4.57 -18.76
CA ASN A 146 -14.56 -4.96 -19.08
C ASN A 146 -14.95 -6.39 -18.68
N LYS A 147 -13.98 -7.22 -18.32
CA LYS A 147 -14.20 -8.61 -17.88
C LYS A 147 -14.25 -8.74 -16.34
N LEU A 148 -13.94 -7.66 -15.59
CA LEU A 148 -14.00 -7.62 -14.13
C LEU A 148 -15.34 -7.09 -13.68
N TYR A 149 -15.86 -7.64 -12.57
CA TYR A 149 -17.13 -7.22 -11.98
C TYR A 149 -17.11 -7.34 -10.47
N PRO A 150 -17.88 -6.52 -9.74
CA PRO A 150 -17.99 -6.61 -8.28
C PRO A 150 -18.46 -7.99 -7.83
N GLY A 151 -17.83 -8.55 -6.78
CA GLY A 151 -18.07 -9.90 -6.28
C GLY A 151 -17.33 -11.02 -7.03
N MET A 152 -16.55 -10.69 -8.07
CA MET A 152 -15.70 -11.67 -8.74
C MET A 152 -14.62 -12.15 -7.77
N SER A 153 -14.59 -13.48 -7.52
CA SER A 153 -13.53 -14.10 -6.72
C SER A 153 -12.20 -14.06 -7.50
N LEU A 154 -11.15 -13.64 -6.82
CA LEU A 154 -9.77 -13.67 -7.32
C LEU A 154 -8.98 -14.87 -6.76
N GLY A 155 -9.69 -15.83 -6.15
CA GLY A 155 -9.13 -17.08 -5.68
C GLY A 155 -8.86 -17.15 -4.19
N GLN A 156 -8.43 -18.35 -3.79
CA GLN A 156 -7.97 -18.68 -2.44
C GLN A 156 -6.59 -19.34 -2.58
N TYR A 157 -5.65 -18.95 -1.73
CA TYR A 157 -4.26 -19.36 -1.83
C TYR A 157 -3.69 -19.69 -0.46
N GLU A 158 -3.00 -20.82 -0.34
CA GLU A 158 -2.14 -21.07 0.81
C GLU A 158 -0.77 -20.46 0.55
N VAL A 159 -0.30 -19.62 1.47
CA VAL A 159 0.91 -18.84 1.29
C VAL A 159 1.79 -18.96 2.52
N PHE A 160 3.03 -19.37 2.33
CA PHE A 160 4.07 -19.23 3.34
C PHE A 160 4.70 -17.83 3.22
N VAL A 161 4.52 -17.01 4.25
CA VAL A 161 5.02 -15.63 4.30
C VAL A 161 6.47 -15.65 4.81
N SER A 162 7.45 -15.76 3.91
CA SER A 162 8.87 -15.85 4.25
C SER A 162 9.46 -14.51 4.69
N ALA A 163 10.40 -14.56 5.64
CA ALA A 163 11.22 -13.40 6.01
C ALA A 163 12.27 -13.03 4.94
N ASP A 164 12.62 -13.95 4.01
CA ASP A 164 13.67 -13.72 3.03
C ASP A 164 13.41 -12.51 2.14
N LYS A 165 12.15 -12.31 1.74
CA LYS A 165 11.76 -11.16 0.93
C LYS A 165 11.94 -9.84 1.69
N GLN A 166 11.67 -9.82 2.98
CA GLN A 166 11.89 -8.64 3.82
C GLN A 166 13.39 -8.33 3.98
N ILE A 167 14.21 -9.37 4.16
CA ILE A 167 15.67 -9.22 4.22
C ILE A 167 16.20 -8.60 2.93
N GLN A 168 15.77 -9.09 1.77
CA GLN A 168 16.15 -8.51 0.47
C GLN A 168 15.77 -7.04 0.37
N ARG A 169 14.62 -6.63 0.90
CA ARG A 169 14.17 -5.23 0.94
C ARG A 169 15.00 -4.37 1.89
N PHE A 170 15.48 -4.92 3.00
CA PHE A 170 16.45 -4.24 3.86
C PHE A 170 17.77 -4.00 3.13
N ASP A 171 18.30 -5.03 2.47
CA ASP A 171 19.56 -4.96 1.73
C ASP A 171 19.49 -3.96 0.56
N ALA A 172 18.32 -3.85 -0.07
CA ALA A 172 18.06 -2.87 -1.11
C ALA A 172 17.79 -1.44 -0.59
N GLY A 173 17.73 -1.22 0.73
CA GLY A 173 17.49 0.09 1.33
C GLY A 173 16.07 0.63 1.15
N LEU A 174 15.08 -0.24 0.99
CA LEU A 174 13.68 0.14 0.75
C LEU A 174 12.89 0.39 2.04
N ILE A 175 13.43 0.02 3.18
CA ILE A 175 12.83 0.25 4.50
C ILE A 175 13.67 1.32 5.19
N SER A 176 13.13 2.53 5.30
CA SER A 176 13.84 3.73 5.75
C SER A 176 14.29 3.69 7.20
N ASP A 177 13.44 3.18 8.08
CA ASP A 177 13.67 3.03 9.51
C ASP A 177 13.39 1.58 9.92
N PRO A 178 14.38 0.69 9.81
CA PRO A 178 14.19 -0.71 10.16
C PRO A 178 13.97 -0.84 11.67
N LEU A 179 12.73 -1.11 12.05
CA LEU A 179 12.38 -1.41 13.42
C LEU A 179 12.98 -2.76 13.83
N GLU A 180 13.36 -2.88 15.10
CA GLU A 180 13.96 -4.12 15.61
C GLU A 180 13.05 -5.33 15.44
N CYS A 181 11.73 -5.14 15.65
CA CYS A 181 10.70 -6.18 15.46
C CYS A 181 10.59 -6.72 14.04
N TYR A 182 11.17 -6.05 13.04
CA TYR A 182 11.25 -6.54 11.67
C TYR A 182 12.37 -7.57 11.44
N LYS A 183 13.26 -7.73 12.42
CA LYS A 183 14.43 -8.62 12.37
C LYS A 183 14.46 -9.62 13.50
N ASP A 184 13.93 -9.26 14.68
CA ASP A 184 13.97 -10.05 15.88
C ASP A 184 12.56 -10.47 16.32
N SER A 185 12.41 -11.75 16.61
CA SER A 185 11.15 -12.36 17.06
C SER A 185 10.90 -12.21 18.56
N SER A 186 11.88 -11.74 19.35
CA SER A 186 11.80 -11.72 20.83
C SER A 186 10.72 -10.77 21.35
N LEU A 187 10.46 -9.66 20.66
CA LEU A 187 9.53 -8.62 21.12
C LEU A 187 8.05 -9.03 21.03
N PHE A 188 7.68 -9.82 20.01
CA PHE A 188 6.28 -10.15 19.72
C PHE A 188 6.02 -11.67 19.60
N GLY A 189 7.03 -12.51 19.85
CA GLY A 189 6.93 -13.95 19.63
C GLY A 189 7.02 -14.40 18.18
N GLY A 190 7.29 -13.47 17.24
CA GLY A 190 7.51 -13.71 15.83
C GLY A 190 8.03 -12.46 15.14
N ILE A 191 8.62 -12.60 13.95
CA ILE A 191 9.13 -11.48 13.16
C ILE A 191 7.94 -10.77 12.50
N LEU A 192 7.85 -9.45 12.65
CA LEU A 192 6.81 -8.65 12.05
C LEU A 192 7.18 -8.19 10.64
N PRO A 193 6.23 -8.11 9.70
CA PRO A 193 6.47 -7.55 8.38
C PRO A 193 6.43 -6.02 8.39
N ALA A 194 7.31 -5.41 7.59
CA ALA A 194 7.15 -4.03 7.16
C ALA A 194 5.96 -3.91 6.19
N PRO A 195 5.32 -2.73 6.05
CA PRO A 195 4.18 -2.54 5.17
C PRO A 195 4.37 -3.04 3.73
N CYS A 196 5.52 -2.78 3.12
CA CYS A 196 5.81 -3.27 1.77
C CYS A 196 5.81 -4.81 1.68
N THR A 197 6.22 -5.50 2.74
CA THR A 197 6.19 -6.98 2.79
C THR A 197 4.75 -7.49 2.95
N VAL A 198 3.93 -6.83 3.78
CA VAL A 198 2.49 -7.13 3.88
C VAL A 198 1.82 -6.99 2.51
N ILE A 199 2.06 -5.86 1.84
CA ILE A 199 1.48 -5.57 0.53
C ILE A 199 1.92 -6.60 -0.50
N GLU A 200 3.20 -6.96 -0.55
CA GLU A 200 3.71 -7.94 -1.51
C GLU A 200 2.95 -9.27 -1.43
N TYR A 201 2.73 -9.78 -0.22
CA TYR A 201 2.00 -11.03 -0.05
C TYR A 201 0.50 -10.91 -0.32
N LEU A 202 -0.14 -9.82 0.12
CA LEU A 202 -1.58 -9.64 -0.07
C LEU A 202 -1.96 -9.17 -1.49
N TRP A 203 -1.00 -8.62 -2.26
CA TRP A 203 -1.18 -8.17 -3.64
C TRP A 203 -0.77 -9.19 -4.68
N GLY A 204 0.33 -9.93 -4.45
CA GLY A 204 1.01 -10.72 -5.48
C GLY A 204 0.15 -11.80 -6.12
N TYR A 205 -0.69 -12.50 -5.37
CA TYR A 205 -1.60 -13.52 -5.90
C TYR A 205 -2.82 -12.93 -6.61
N PRO A 206 -3.54 -11.96 -6.02
CA PRO A 206 -4.66 -11.32 -6.68
C PRO A 206 -4.30 -10.65 -8.00
N ILE A 207 -3.14 -10.03 -8.12
CA ILE A 207 -2.72 -9.39 -9.37
C ILE A 207 -2.49 -10.42 -10.49
N GLN A 208 -1.94 -11.60 -10.16
CA GLN A 208 -1.80 -12.69 -11.10
C GLN A 208 -3.15 -13.24 -11.55
N ALA A 209 -4.13 -13.32 -10.64
CA ALA A 209 -5.48 -13.74 -10.96
C ALA A 209 -6.24 -12.74 -11.84
N ILE A 210 -6.02 -11.43 -11.65
CA ILE A 210 -6.64 -10.36 -12.45
C ILE A 210 -6.01 -10.25 -13.84
N ALA A 211 -4.70 -10.46 -13.97
CA ALA A 211 -3.95 -10.19 -15.19
C ALA A 211 -4.57 -10.76 -16.48
N PRO A 212 -5.12 -11.99 -16.53
CA PRO A 212 -5.75 -12.54 -17.74
C PRO A 212 -7.03 -11.81 -18.18
N TYR A 213 -7.60 -10.97 -17.33
CA TYR A 213 -8.84 -10.23 -17.54
C TYR A 213 -8.61 -8.76 -17.85
N ILE A 214 -7.34 -8.31 -17.88
CA ILE A 214 -6.96 -6.93 -18.16
C ILE A 214 -6.37 -6.86 -19.56
N GLU A 215 -6.90 -5.97 -20.41
CA GLU A 215 -6.27 -5.68 -21.71
C GLU A 215 -4.93 -4.95 -21.50
N GLU A 216 -3.98 -5.16 -22.41
CA GLU A 216 -2.63 -4.60 -22.33
C GLU A 216 -2.67 -3.09 -22.05
N SER A 217 -2.06 -2.70 -20.95
CA SER A 217 -2.04 -1.31 -20.47
C SER A 217 -1.04 -1.15 -19.32
N VAL A 218 -0.61 0.08 -19.09
CA VAL A 218 0.27 0.42 -17.95
C VAL A 218 -0.56 0.63 -16.70
N GLY A 219 -0.22 -0.12 -15.67
CA GLY A 219 -0.86 -0.07 -14.36
C GLY A 219 -0.18 0.87 -13.37
N LEU A 220 -0.94 1.36 -12.38
CA LEU A 220 -0.43 2.10 -11.24
C LEU A 220 -1.34 1.92 -10.00
N PHE A 221 -0.80 2.19 -8.81
CA PHE A 221 -1.59 2.21 -7.59
C PHE A 221 -2.24 3.57 -7.37
N GLY A 222 -3.55 3.56 -7.10
CA GLY A 222 -4.27 4.78 -6.74
C GLY A 222 -4.44 4.94 -5.22
N ALA A 223 -4.67 3.84 -4.51
CA ALA A 223 -4.87 3.81 -3.08
C ALA A 223 -4.55 2.43 -2.50
N ILE A 224 -4.07 2.39 -1.28
CA ILE A 224 -3.76 1.16 -0.55
C ILE A 224 -4.14 1.34 0.92
N GLU A 225 -4.82 0.35 1.48
CA GLU A 225 -5.00 0.18 2.91
C GLU A 225 -4.47 -1.19 3.32
N ILE A 226 -3.70 -1.23 4.40
CA ILE A 226 -3.41 -2.44 5.15
C ILE A 226 -4.04 -2.31 6.54
N ALA A 227 -4.61 -3.40 7.06
CA ALA A 227 -5.18 -3.45 8.41
C ALA A 227 -4.87 -4.79 9.07
N PHE A 228 -4.50 -4.74 10.34
CA PHE A 228 -4.28 -5.91 11.19
C PHE A 228 -5.50 -6.12 12.09
N GLN A 229 -5.79 -7.38 12.40
CA GLN A 229 -6.94 -7.78 13.21
C GLN A 229 -6.61 -9.06 13.97
N ASN A 230 -7.06 -9.16 15.21
CA ASN A 230 -6.87 -10.36 16.03
C ASN A 230 -5.42 -10.79 16.27
N GLY A 231 -4.49 -9.85 16.33
CA GLY A 231 -3.09 -10.06 16.65
C GLY A 231 -2.16 -9.79 15.47
N PRO A 232 -0.86 -9.87 15.69
CA PRO A 232 0.12 -9.56 14.66
C PRO A 232 0.08 -10.53 13.49
N PHE A 233 0.35 -10.00 12.30
CA PHE A 233 0.67 -10.77 11.11
C PHE A 233 2.18 -11.09 11.16
N PHE A 234 2.55 -12.38 11.25
CA PHE A 234 3.94 -12.79 11.40
C PHE A 234 4.55 -13.31 10.10
N LEU A 235 5.85 -13.10 9.94
CA LEU A 235 6.66 -13.78 8.93
C LEU A 235 6.94 -15.23 9.36
N ASN A 236 7.39 -16.04 8.42
CA ASN A 236 7.69 -17.47 8.56
C ASN A 236 6.49 -18.30 9.04
N GLN A 237 5.29 -17.91 8.61
CA GLN A 237 4.05 -18.63 8.90
C GLN A 237 3.21 -18.84 7.63
N ASN A 238 2.33 -19.84 7.68
CA ASN A 238 1.34 -20.08 6.64
C ASN A 238 0.06 -19.31 6.91
N TYR A 239 -0.49 -18.74 5.84
CA TYR A 239 -1.81 -18.09 5.85
C TYR A 239 -2.63 -18.55 4.66
N GLN A 240 -3.95 -18.54 4.82
CA GLN A 240 -4.87 -18.65 3.71
C GLN A 240 -5.28 -17.26 3.26
N LEU A 241 -5.01 -16.93 2.00
CA LEU A 241 -5.44 -15.68 1.39
C LEU A 241 -6.75 -15.89 0.63
N GLN A 242 -7.66 -14.93 0.74
CA GLN A 242 -8.90 -14.87 -0.04
C GLN A 242 -9.04 -13.48 -0.63
N SER A 243 -9.37 -13.39 -1.91
CA SER A 243 -9.46 -12.10 -2.58
C SER A 243 -10.68 -12.00 -3.49
N GLU A 244 -11.24 -10.78 -3.57
CA GLU A 244 -12.41 -10.47 -4.39
C GLU A 244 -12.36 -9.03 -4.94
N VAL A 245 -12.98 -8.82 -6.10
CA VAL A 245 -13.22 -7.50 -6.68
C VAL A 245 -14.37 -6.82 -5.92
N ILE A 246 -14.13 -5.58 -5.46
CA ILE A 246 -15.14 -4.78 -4.75
C ILE A 246 -15.89 -3.87 -5.74
N CYS A 247 -15.15 -3.23 -6.65
CA CYS A 247 -15.69 -2.20 -7.52
C CYS A 247 -14.83 -2.06 -8.78
N VAL A 248 -15.46 -1.76 -9.91
CA VAL A 248 -14.79 -1.30 -11.13
C VAL A 248 -15.36 0.04 -11.55
N GLY A 249 -14.54 0.87 -12.17
CA GLY A 249 -14.97 2.19 -12.60
C GLY A 249 -13.93 2.89 -13.47
N GLN A 250 -14.20 4.15 -13.79
CA GLN A 250 -13.32 4.93 -14.64
C GLN A 250 -13.27 6.41 -14.26
N SER A 251 -12.18 7.04 -14.67
CA SER A 251 -11.97 8.48 -14.69
C SER A 251 -11.65 8.94 -16.12
N PRO A 252 -11.48 10.23 -16.39
CA PRO A 252 -11.07 10.67 -17.72
C PRO A 252 -9.80 9.99 -18.24
N GLN A 253 -8.81 9.74 -17.37
CA GLN A 253 -7.49 9.22 -17.76
C GLN A 253 -7.28 7.74 -17.49
N THR A 254 -8.04 7.12 -16.59
CA THR A 254 -7.82 5.72 -16.17
C THR A 254 -9.11 4.94 -16.07
N GLU A 255 -9.04 3.63 -16.24
CA GLU A 255 -9.98 2.68 -15.63
C GLU A 255 -9.38 2.19 -14.32
N TYR A 256 -10.20 1.70 -13.39
CA TYR A 256 -9.72 1.21 -12.10
C TYR A 256 -10.55 0.04 -11.59
N VAL A 257 -9.88 -0.80 -10.83
CA VAL A 257 -10.48 -1.88 -10.05
C VAL A 257 -10.12 -1.70 -8.58
N TRP A 258 -11.10 -1.85 -7.70
CA TRP A 258 -10.91 -2.01 -6.27
C TRP A 258 -11.07 -3.46 -5.92
N TYR A 259 -10.15 -3.99 -5.16
CA TYR A 259 -10.25 -5.35 -4.63
C TYR A 259 -9.74 -5.42 -3.20
N LYS A 260 -10.19 -6.45 -2.51
CA LYS A 260 -9.85 -6.74 -1.13
C LYS A 260 -9.21 -8.10 -1.03
N THR A 261 -8.16 -8.20 -0.23
CA THR A 261 -7.54 -9.46 0.17
C THR A 261 -7.59 -9.58 1.68
N ILE A 262 -7.92 -10.77 2.19
CA ILE A 262 -7.84 -11.10 3.61
C ILE A 262 -6.86 -12.24 3.81
N ALA A 263 -6.13 -12.21 4.92
CA ALA A 263 -5.27 -13.31 5.38
C ALA A 263 -5.88 -13.94 6.63
N LEU A 264 -6.09 -15.24 6.57
CA LEU A 264 -6.59 -16.06 7.66
C LEU A 264 -5.46 -16.94 8.22
N ASP A 265 -5.43 -17.09 9.54
CA ASP A 265 -4.53 -18.05 10.21
C ASP A 265 -5.07 -19.49 10.16
N ALA A 266 -4.32 -20.42 10.74
CA ALA A 266 -4.70 -21.84 10.81
C ALA A 266 -6.01 -22.11 11.59
N SER A 267 -6.50 -21.13 12.35
CA SER A 267 -7.78 -21.17 13.07
C SER A 267 -8.89 -20.41 12.33
N GLU A 268 -8.69 -20.07 11.06
CA GLU A 268 -9.60 -19.28 10.22
C GLU A 268 -9.89 -17.87 10.77
N ARG A 269 -9.05 -17.35 11.69
CA ARG A 269 -9.20 -15.99 12.19
C ARG A 269 -8.56 -15.03 11.19
N LYS A 270 -9.25 -13.93 10.92
CA LYS A 270 -8.75 -12.86 10.06
C LYS A 270 -7.64 -12.09 10.78
N ILE A 271 -6.42 -12.18 10.30
CA ILE A 271 -5.23 -11.56 10.89
C ILE A 271 -4.86 -10.26 10.18
N ALA A 272 -4.93 -10.24 8.86
CA ALA A 272 -4.64 -9.04 8.08
C ALA A 272 -5.61 -8.88 6.91
N SER A 273 -5.73 -7.67 6.42
CA SER A 273 -6.43 -7.39 5.17
C SER A 273 -5.77 -6.25 4.42
N MET A 274 -6.01 -6.21 3.12
CA MET A 274 -5.62 -5.14 2.22
C MET A 274 -6.81 -4.73 1.37
N ILE A 275 -6.99 -3.42 1.16
CA ILE A 275 -7.80 -2.88 0.08
C ILE A 275 -6.87 -2.14 -0.85
N MET A 276 -7.00 -2.36 -2.15
CA MET A 276 -6.18 -1.72 -3.16
C MET A 276 -7.02 -1.21 -4.31
N GLN A 277 -6.69 -0.02 -4.79
CA GLN A 277 -7.12 0.48 -6.08
C GLN A 277 -5.99 0.32 -7.10
N GLY A 278 -6.12 -0.65 -7.98
CA GLY A 278 -5.34 -0.72 -9.21
C GLY A 278 -5.97 0.18 -10.27
N ARG A 279 -5.16 0.95 -10.97
CA ARG A 279 -5.56 1.81 -12.09
C ARG A 279 -4.81 1.41 -13.33
N THR A 280 -5.43 1.57 -14.50
CA THR A 280 -4.82 1.34 -15.81
C THR A 280 -4.97 2.59 -16.66
N MET A 281 -3.88 3.01 -17.30
CA MET A 281 -3.83 4.23 -18.10
C MET A 281 -4.49 4.00 -19.47
N LYS A 282 -5.57 4.74 -19.76
CA LYS A 282 -6.31 4.64 -21.05
C LYS A 282 -5.40 4.91 -22.24
N VAL A 283 -4.53 5.91 -22.13
CA VAL A 283 -3.62 6.32 -23.22
C VAL A 283 -2.59 5.24 -23.58
N SER A 284 -2.29 4.30 -22.67
CA SER A 284 -1.34 3.22 -22.90
C SER A 284 -1.96 1.98 -23.54
N SER A 285 -3.28 1.91 -23.66
CA SER A 285 -3.97 0.73 -24.15
C SER A 285 -4.48 0.90 -25.60
N LYS A 286 -4.27 -0.13 -26.41
CA LYS A 286 -4.85 -0.21 -27.79
C LYS A 286 -6.38 -0.16 -27.80
N ALA A 287 -7.03 -0.51 -26.69
CA ALA A 287 -8.49 -0.42 -26.57
C ALA A 287 -9.03 1.02 -26.67
N TYR A 288 -8.16 2.03 -26.53
CA TYR A 288 -8.48 3.46 -26.59
C TYR A 288 -7.84 4.20 -27.78
N GLN A 289 -7.12 3.49 -28.64
CA GLN A 289 -6.52 4.01 -29.89
C GLN A 289 -7.45 3.91 -31.10
#